data_9063b935a7bfd5ac5421b6c3d801a5a7
#
_entry.id   9063b935a7bfd5ac5421b6c3d801a5a7
#
_cell.length_a   1.000
_cell.length_b   1.000
_cell.length_c   1.000
_cell.angle_alpha   90.00
_cell.angle_beta   90.00
_cell.angle_gamma   90.00
#
_symmetry.space_group_name_H-M   'P 1'
#
loop_
_entity.id
_entity.type
_entity.pdbx_description
1 polymer ?
#
loop_
_entity_poly.entity_id
_entity_poly.type
_entity_poly.pdbx_seq_one_letter_code
_entity_poly.pdbx_strand_id
1 'polypeptide(L)'
;SRGYIVDYIGLTENLRDALAIYAGEESDEILDGFRDISSEVPVLETRYRRLVQLFSENKIPEIEDFVNQRIKDKVREYQILEDCIELLDDIKLRAGFTSYYNTFQESMNVILPNEAATPYKIPLKRFAYLLSKVKERYKDDTLNISGEGNKVKRLVNEHLISLGINPKIPPTELFSKEFQKELDKNKTSKAKASEMEHAMRKHIKVNMQDDPVYYKTMSEKLDNIIKIHWNDWDTILREETKLREEMAAGRK
;
A
#
# COMPACT_ATOMS: atom_id res chain seq x y z
N SER A 1 18.80 -1.51 -19.21
CA SER A 1 17.44 -1.94 -18.79
C SER A 1 17.17 -3.27 -19.46
N ARG A 2 17.04 -4.34 -18.67
CA ARG A 2 16.63 -5.66 -19.19
C ARG A 2 15.11 -5.67 -19.34
N GLY A 3 14.59 -5.89 -20.55
CA GLY A 3 13.18 -6.14 -20.81
C GLY A 3 12.86 -7.61 -20.68
N TYR A 4 11.67 -7.95 -20.17
CA TYR A 4 11.18 -9.34 -20.15
C TYR A 4 10.14 -9.51 -21.24
N ILE A 5 10.25 -10.59 -22.03
CA ILE A 5 9.22 -11.02 -22.96
C ILE A 5 8.42 -12.12 -22.25
N VAL A 6 7.09 -12.00 -22.21
CA VAL A 6 6.21 -12.95 -21.55
C VAL A 6 5.37 -13.65 -22.60
N ASP A 7 5.45 -14.99 -22.65
CA ASP A 7 4.67 -15.81 -23.56
C ASP A 7 3.28 -16.10 -22.96
N TYR A 8 2.23 -15.67 -23.68
CA TYR A 8 0.85 -15.85 -23.27
C TYR A 8 0.15 -17.04 -23.95
N ILE A 9 0.80 -17.72 -24.91
CA ILE A 9 0.13 -18.68 -25.80
C ILE A 9 0.94 -19.99 -25.98
N GLY A 10 1.98 -20.24 -25.18
CA GLY A 10 2.83 -21.43 -25.38
C GLY A 10 3.72 -21.37 -26.61
N LEU A 11 4.00 -20.16 -27.12
CA LEU A 11 4.91 -19.94 -28.26
C LEU A 11 6.38 -20.05 -27.88
N THR A 12 6.68 -20.22 -26.57
CA THR A 12 8.05 -20.17 -26.04
C THR A 12 8.93 -21.26 -26.61
N GLU A 13 8.42 -22.48 -26.82
CA GLU A 13 9.22 -23.58 -27.38
C GLU A 13 9.58 -23.28 -28.85
N ASN A 14 8.61 -22.88 -29.67
CA ASN A 14 8.86 -22.58 -31.08
C ASN A 14 9.76 -21.33 -31.23
N LEU A 15 9.65 -20.37 -30.32
CA LEU A 15 10.49 -19.16 -30.32
C LEU A 15 11.90 -19.47 -29.79
N ARG A 16 12.05 -20.38 -28.83
CA ARG A 16 13.36 -20.92 -28.42
C ARG A 16 14.09 -21.56 -29.56
N ASP A 17 13.42 -22.44 -30.30
CA ASP A 17 14.00 -23.11 -31.45
C ASP A 17 14.41 -22.13 -32.56
N ALA A 18 13.57 -21.11 -32.80
CA ALA A 18 13.89 -20.05 -33.73
C ALA A 18 15.08 -19.19 -33.29
N LEU A 19 15.14 -18.81 -32.01
CA LEU A 19 16.24 -18.00 -31.46
C LEU A 19 17.56 -18.82 -31.41
N ALA A 20 17.51 -20.10 -31.10
CA ALA A 20 18.67 -20.97 -31.12
C ALA A 20 19.31 -21.05 -32.54
N ILE A 21 18.47 -20.95 -33.57
CA ILE A 21 18.94 -20.95 -34.96
C ILE A 21 19.59 -19.61 -35.37
N TYR A 22 19.09 -18.50 -34.85
CA TYR A 22 19.47 -17.16 -35.30
C TYR A 22 20.45 -16.40 -34.39
N ALA A 23 20.51 -16.70 -33.09
CA ALA A 23 21.27 -15.91 -32.12
C ALA A 23 22.59 -16.55 -31.65
N GLY A 24 22.90 -17.81 -32.03
CA GLY A 24 24.15 -18.47 -31.68
C GLY A 24 24.40 -18.50 -30.15
N GLU A 25 25.65 -18.21 -29.74
CA GLU A 25 26.05 -18.23 -28.30
C GLU A 25 25.36 -17.14 -27.43
N GLU A 26 24.75 -16.12 -28.01
CA GLU A 26 23.98 -15.09 -27.28
C GLU A 26 22.55 -15.53 -26.97
N SER A 27 22.13 -16.73 -27.45
CA SER A 27 20.78 -17.26 -27.24
C SER A 27 20.43 -17.46 -25.76
N ASP A 28 21.39 -17.87 -24.95
CA ASP A 28 21.16 -18.17 -23.52
C ASP A 28 20.83 -16.91 -22.70
N GLU A 29 21.46 -15.75 -23.00
CA GLU A 29 21.12 -14.48 -22.36
C GLU A 29 19.73 -13.95 -22.77
N ILE A 30 19.32 -14.22 -24.02
CA ILE A 30 18.02 -13.84 -24.53
C ILE A 30 16.93 -14.76 -23.94
N LEU A 31 17.22 -16.07 -23.86
CA LEU A 31 16.29 -17.08 -23.31
C LEU A 31 16.04 -16.89 -21.79
N ASP A 32 17.02 -16.42 -21.03
CA ASP A 32 16.86 -16.04 -19.62
C ASP A 32 15.85 -14.88 -19.43
N GLY A 33 15.56 -14.12 -20.48
CA GLY A 33 14.52 -13.10 -20.50
C GLY A 33 13.08 -13.64 -20.65
N PHE A 34 12.91 -14.90 -21.06
CA PHE A 34 11.60 -15.54 -21.19
C PHE A 34 11.21 -16.22 -19.88
N ARG A 35 10.26 -15.65 -19.16
CA ARG A 35 9.64 -16.32 -18.01
C ARG A 35 8.30 -16.91 -18.45
N ASP A 36 8.20 -18.23 -18.33
CA ASP A 36 6.94 -18.93 -18.53
C ASP A 36 5.96 -18.57 -17.40
N ILE A 37 4.76 -18.13 -17.77
CA ILE A 37 3.70 -17.79 -16.81
C ILE A 37 3.38 -18.96 -15.90
N SER A 38 3.39 -20.19 -16.41
CA SER A 38 3.08 -21.40 -15.64
C SER A 38 4.08 -21.64 -14.52
N SER A 39 5.35 -21.30 -14.73
CA SER A 39 6.40 -21.39 -13.70
C SER A 39 6.35 -20.25 -12.68
N GLU A 40 5.84 -19.08 -13.06
CA GLU A 40 5.76 -17.93 -12.17
C GLU A 40 4.53 -17.99 -11.24
N VAL A 41 3.46 -18.71 -11.58
CA VAL A 41 2.25 -18.83 -10.73
C VAL A 41 2.56 -19.40 -9.33
N PRO A 42 3.29 -20.51 -9.17
CA PRO A 42 3.70 -21.02 -7.84
C PRO A 42 4.59 -20.02 -7.08
N VAL A 43 5.44 -19.28 -7.80
CA VAL A 43 6.30 -18.25 -7.22
C VAL A 43 5.45 -17.09 -6.69
N LEU A 44 4.45 -16.62 -7.45
CA LEU A 44 3.50 -15.61 -7.03
C LEU A 44 2.77 -16.02 -5.74
N GLU A 45 2.26 -17.26 -5.70
CA GLU A 45 1.59 -17.78 -4.51
C GLU A 45 2.52 -17.80 -3.28
N THR A 46 3.76 -18.24 -3.45
CA THR A 46 4.76 -18.26 -2.38
C THR A 46 5.08 -16.86 -1.89
N ARG A 47 5.22 -15.88 -2.79
CA ARG A 47 5.48 -14.47 -2.45
C ARG A 47 4.30 -13.84 -1.72
N TYR A 48 3.08 -14.13 -2.15
CA TYR A 48 1.86 -13.70 -1.45
C TYR A 48 1.79 -14.30 -0.04
N ARG A 49 2.02 -15.61 0.10
CA ARG A 49 2.01 -16.29 1.41
C ARG A 49 3.04 -15.70 2.37
N ARG A 50 4.22 -15.33 1.90
CA ARG A 50 5.23 -14.65 2.74
C ARG A 50 4.76 -13.31 3.29
N LEU A 51 4.03 -12.53 2.48
CA LEU A 51 3.42 -11.29 2.94
C LEU A 51 2.39 -11.55 4.04
N VAL A 52 1.48 -12.50 3.82
CA VAL A 52 0.47 -12.87 4.82
C VAL A 52 1.13 -13.40 6.10
N GLN A 53 2.13 -14.26 5.98
CA GLN A 53 2.84 -14.88 7.09
C GLN A 53 3.56 -13.84 7.96
N LEU A 54 4.17 -12.81 7.37
CA LEU A 54 4.83 -11.73 8.13
C LEU A 54 3.90 -11.10 9.16
N PHE A 55 2.64 -10.87 8.83
CA PHE A 55 1.67 -10.27 9.76
C PHE A 55 1.04 -11.30 10.69
N SER A 56 0.67 -12.49 10.18
CA SER A 56 0.01 -13.51 11.00
C SER A 56 0.90 -14.04 12.11
N GLU A 57 2.20 -14.21 11.88
CA GLU A 57 3.18 -14.59 12.88
C GLU A 57 3.43 -13.48 13.93
N ASN A 58 3.15 -12.24 13.57
CA ASN A 58 3.27 -11.09 14.46
C ASN A 58 1.92 -10.63 15.04
N LYS A 59 1.05 -11.58 15.39
CA LYS A 59 -0.22 -11.39 16.12
C LYS A 59 -1.34 -10.68 15.34
N ILE A 60 -1.28 -10.68 14.02
CA ILE A 60 -2.35 -10.18 13.15
C ILE A 60 -2.87 -11.33 12.27
N PRO A 61 -3.59 -12.31 12.85
CA PRO A 61 -4.03 -13.51 12.12
C PRO A 61 -5.08 -13.21 11.04
N GLU A 62 -5.82 -12.10 11.17
CA GLU A 62 -6.89 -11.70 10.24
C GLU A 62 -6.37 -10.96 9.00
N ILE A 63 -5.05 -10.86 8.82
CA ILE A 63 -4.44 -10.14 7.71
C ILE A 63 -4.92 -10.65 6.34
N GLU A 64 -5.09 -11.98 6.19
CA GLU A 64 -5.53 -12.56 4.93
C GLU A 64 -6.97 -12.13 4.57
N ASP A 65 -7.87 -12.10 5.55
CA ASP A 65 -9.24 -11.61 5.35
C ASP A 65 -9.26 -10.10 5.10
N PHE A 66 -8.39 -9.35 5.77
CA PHE A 66 -8.22 -7.91 5.55
C PHE A 66 -7.78 -7.60 4.12
N VAL A 67 -6.73 -8.25 3.62
CA VAL A 67 -6.22 -7.96 2.26
C VAL A 67 -7.14 -8.49 1.16
N ASN A 68 -7.98 -9.47 1.44
CA ASN A 68 -8.99 -9.98 0.53
C ASN A 68 -10.36 -9.29 0.65
N GLN A 69 -10.47 -8.24 1.49
CA GLN A 69 -11.72 -7.48 1.74
C GLN A 69 -12.88 -8.35 2.22
N ARG A 70 -12.60 -9.39 3.02
CA ARG A 70 -13.62 -10.28 3.58
C ARG A 70 -14.20 -9.77 4.90
N ILE A 71 -13.54 -8.78 5.54
CA ILE A 71 -13.99 -8.20 6.82
C ILE A 71 -15.14 -7.24 6.54
N LYS A 72 -16.33 -7.55 7.08
CA LYS A 72 -17.54 -6.75 6.92
C LYS A 72 -17.63 -5.62 7.94
N ASP A 73 -17.15 -5.89 9.16
CA ASP A 73 -17.08 -4.89 10.22
C ASP A 73 -15.96 -3.88 9.91
N LYS A 74 -16.38 -2.68 9.67
CA LYS A 74 -15.48 -1.61 9.26
C LYS A 74 -14.64 -1.04 10.41
N VAL A 75 -15.14 -1.09 11.61
CA VAL A 75 -14.37 -0.73 12.80
C VAL A 75 -13.23 -1.74 12.99
N ARG A 76 -13.54 -3.03 12.81
CA ARG A 76 -12.51 -4.08 12.87
C ARG A 76 -11.51 -3.97 11.71
N GLU A 77 -11.98 -3.74 10.48
CA GLU A 77 -11.11 -3.52 9.31
C GLU A 77 -10.11 -2.39 9.56
N TYR A 78 -10.61 -1.27 10.11
CA TYR A 78 -9.78 -0.13 10.46
C TYR A 78 -8.76 -0.49 11.56
N GLN A 79 -9.19 -1.21 12.61
CA GLN A 79 -8.29 -1.61 13.68
C GLN A 79 -7.16 -2.50 13.19
N ILE A 80 -7.45 -3.46 12.30
CA ILE A 80 -6.42 -4.30 11.70
C ILE A 80 -5.43 -3.47 10.88
N LEU A 81 -5.91 -2.46 10.14
CA LEU A 81 -5.02 -1.55 9.42
C LEU A 81 -4.06 -0.83 10.37
N GLU A 82 -4.56 -0.29 11.48
CA GLU A 82 -3.73 0.37 12.48
C GLU A 82 -2.74 -0.59 13.15
N ASP A 83 -3.19 -1.79 13.53
CA ASP A 83 -2.32 -2.83 14.09
C ASP A 83 -1.18 -3.18 13.11
N CYS A 84 -1.48 -3.27 11.81
CA CYS A 84 -0.47 -3.49 10.77
C CYS A 84 0.53 -2.33 10.67
N ILE A 85 0.04 -1.09 10.71
CA ILE A 85 0.90 0.08 10.64
C ILE A 85 1.79 0.16 11.88
N GLU A 86 1.25 -0.08 13.08
CA GLU A 86 2.00 -0.08 14.32
C GLU A 86 3.06 -1.19 14.37
N LEU A 87 2.75 -2.39 13.90
CA LEU A 87 3.73 -3.48 13.77
C LEU A 87 4.92 -3.05 12.91
N LEU A 88 4.68 -2.30 11.84
CA LEU A 88 5.71 -1.83 10.92
C LEU A 88 6.46 -0.57 11.43
N ASP A 89 6.30 -0.18 12.70
CA ASP A 89 7.21 0.73 13.40
C ASP A 89 8.61 0.12 13.52
N ASP A 90 8.69 -1.20 13.69
CA ASP A 90 9.96 -1.92 13.64
C ASP A 90 10.59 -1.82 12.23
N ILE A 91 11.78 -1.23 12.17
CA ILE A 91 12.51 -0.97 10.91
C ILE A 91 12.80 -2.28 10.15
N LYS A 92 13.08 -3.38 10.87
CA LYS A 92 13.39 -4.67 10.24
C LYS A 92 12.15 -5.28 9.62
N LEU A 93 11.02 -5.25 10.33
CA LEU A 93 9.74 -5.74 9.81
C LEU A 93 9.28 -4.87 8.63
N ARG A 94 9.45 -3.56 8.72
CA ARG A 94 9.13 -2.63 7.63
C ARG A 94 9.97 -2.89 6.38
N ALA A 95 11.28 -3.08 6.54
CA ALA A 95 12.17 -3.44 5.43
C ALA A 95 11.81 -4.81 4.83
N GLY A 96 11.49 -5.81 5.67
CA GLY A 96 11.02 -7.12 5.25
C GLY A 96 9.71 -7.04 4.46
N PHE A 97 8.72 -6.32 4.98
CA PHE A 97 7.45 -6.09 4.29
C PHE A 97 7.65 -5.44 2.91
N THR A 98 8.47 -4.40 2.84
CA THR A 98 8.77 -3.69 1.59
C THR A 98 9.42 -4.62 0.57
N SER A 99 10.42 -5.41 1.00
CA SER A 99 11.08 -6.38 0.14
C SER A 99 10.13 -7.46 -0.38
N TYR A 100 9.29 -8.03 0.49
CA TYR A 100 8.31 -9.05 0.10
C TYR A 100 7.24 -8.48 -0.83
N TYR A 101 6.79 -7.24 -0.56
CA TYR A 101 5.83 -6.58 -1.44
C TYR A 101 6.42 -6.31 -2.83
N ASN A 102 7.66 -5.85 -2.92
CA ASN A 102 8.33 -5.60 -4.19
C ASN A 102 8.46 -6.91 -5.03
N THR A 103 8.90 -8.01 -4.41
CA THR A 103 8.98 -9.29 -5.12
C THR A 103 7.61 -9.82 -5.53
N PHE A 104 6.56 -9.58 -4.73
CA PHE A 104 5.18 -9.90 -5.10
C PHE A 104 4.70 -9.07 -6.30
N GLN A 105 5.01 -7.76 -6.33
CA GLN A 105 4.73 -6.90 -7.48
C GLN A 105 5.43 -7.38 -8.76
N GLU A 106 6.68 -7.84 -8.66
CA GLU A 106 7.43 -8.41 -9.80
C GLU A 106 6.70 -9.61 -10.40
N SER A 107 6.30 -10.60 -9.57
CA SER A 107 5.51 -11.75 -10.06
C SER A 107 4.18 -11.30 -10.68
N MET A 108 3.48 -10.36 -10.04
CA MET A 108 2.24 -9.82 -10.59
C MET A 108 2.45 -9.15 -11.94
N ASN A 109 3.57 -8.42 -12.13
CA ASN A 109 3.88 -7.78 -13.40
C ASN A 109 4.18 -8.78 -14.53
N VAL A 110 4.78 -9.93 -14.19
CA VAL A 110 5.00 -11.03 -15.15
C VAL A 110 3.67 -11.67 -15.55
N ILE A 111 2.81 -11.98 -14.58
CA ILE A 111 1.59 -12.76 -14.81
C ILE A 111 0.45 -11.91 -15.40
N LEU A 112 0.36 -10.61 -15.08
CA LEU A 112 -0.68 -9.73 -15.64
C LEU A 112 -0.51 -9.56 -17.16
N PRO A 113 -1.62 -9.64 -17.96
CA PRO A 113 -3.04 -9.67 -17.57
C PRO A 113 -3.66 -11.06 -17.43
N ASN A 114 -2.89 -12.14 -17.37
CA ASN A 114 -3.38 -13.53 -17.29
C ASN A 114 -4.39 -13.71 -16.13
N GLU A 115 -5.37 -14.60 -16.32
CA GLU A 115 -6.42 -14.88 -15.32
C GLU A 115 -5.86 -15.41 -14.00
N ALA A 116 -4.72 -16.12 -14.00
CA ALA A 116 -4.04 -16.58 -12.80
C ALA A 116 -3.67 -15.44 -11.82
N ALA A 117 -3.54 -14.20 -12.30
CA ALA A 117 -3.32 -13.03 -11.45
C ALA A 117 -4.59 -12.55 -10.73
N THR A 118 -5.78 -12.99 -11.16
CA THR A 118 -7.07 -12.43 -10.68
C THR A 118 -7.25 -12.52 -9.16
N PRO A 119 -6.95 -13.66 -8.47
CA PRO A 119 -7.08 -13.75 -7.02
C PRO A 119 -6.19 -12.78 -6.25
N TYR A 120 -5.09 -12.34 -6.86
CA TYR A 120 -4.07 -11.51 -6.22
C TYR A 120 -4.22 -10.00 -6.49
N LYS A 121 -5.14 -9.60 -7.38
CA LYS A 121 -5.35 -8.17 -7.71
C LYS A 121 -5.86 -7.35 -6.52
N ILE A 122 -6.75 -7.91 -5.69
CA ILE A 122 -7.27 -7.24 -4.50
C ILE A 122 -6.17 -7.17 -3.43
N PRO A 123 -5.51 -8.28 -3.04
CA PRO A 123 -4.37 -8.24 -2.12
C PRO A 123 -3.26 -7.26 -2.55
N LEU A 124 -2.91 -7.23 -3.82
CA LEU A 124 -1.90 -6.30 -4.34
C LEU A 124 -2.25 -4.84 -4.02
N LYS A 125 -3.49 -4.44 -4.28
CA LYS A 125 -3.99 -3.09 -4.02
C LYS A 125 -4.04 -2.77 -2.52
N ARG A 126 -4.45 -3.74 -1.71
CA ARG A 126 -4.56 -3.58 -0.25
C ARG A 126 -3.20 -3.46 0.42
N PHE A 127 -2.23 -4.26 0.03
CA PHE A 127 -0.85 -4.12 0.52
C PHE A 127 -0.21 -2.80 0.04
N ALA A 128 -0.49 -2.35 -1.19
CA ALA A 128 -0.05 -1.03 -1.65
C ALA A 128 -0.64 0.09 -0.79
N TYR A 129 -1.92 0.01 -0.46
CA TYR A 129 -2.60 0.94 0.44
C TYR A 129 -1.94 0.95 1.83
N LEU A 130 -1.72 -0.24 2.42
CA LEU A 130 -1.02 -0.36 3.70
C LEU A 130 0.38 0.29 3.62
N LEU A 131 1.15 -0.02 2.57
CA LEU A 131 2.49 0.54 2.39
C LEU A 131 2.47 2.07 2.26
N SER A 132 1.45 2.63 1.56
CA SER A 132 1.28 4.08 1.47
C SER A 132 1.03 4.73 2.84
N LYS A 133 0.25 4.07 3.71
CA LYS A 133 -0.03 4.54 5.06
C LYS A 133 1.18 4.44 5.98
N VAL A 134 1.96 3.38 5.83
CA VAL A 134 3.25 3.20 6.51
C VAL A 134 4.24 4.30 6.10
N LYS A 135 4.38 4.55 4.79
CA LYS A 135 5.21 5.64 4.26
C LYS A 135 4.82 7.00 4.85
N GLU A 136 3.53 7.28 4.87
CA GLU A 136 2.98 8.51 5.40
C GLU A 136 3.23 8.65 6.91
N ARG A 137 2.98 7.56 7.69
CA ARG A 137 3.14 7.53 9.15
C ARG A 137 4.59 7.74 9.60
N TYR A 138 5.54 7.10 8.91
CA TYR A 138 6.96 7.08 9.32
C TYR A 138 7.84 8.05 8.53
N LYS A 139 7.27 8.88 7.63
CA LYS A 139 8.03 9.80 6.75
C LYS A 139 9.16 9.09 5.99
N ASP A 140 8.91 7.86 5.57
CA ASP A 140 9.90 7.02 4.89
C ASP A 140 9.75 7.14 3.37
N ASP A 141 10.49 8.07 2.79
CA ASP A 141 10.46 8.33 1.34
C ASP A 141 11.18 7.26 0.51
N THR A 142 11.91 6.34 1.16
CA THR A 142 12.58 5.23 0.47
C THR A 142 11.62 4.13 0.05
N LEU A 143 10.40 4.09 0.63
CA LEU A 143 9.41 3.06 0.31
C LEU A 143 8.85 3.23 -1.11
N ASN A 144 9.05 2.24 -1.95
CA ASN A 144 8.46 2.18 -3.29
C ASN A 144 7.10 1.46 -3.26
N ILE A 145 6.02 2.22 -3.45
CA ILE A 145 4.65 1.73 -3.31
C ILE A 145 4.17 1.02 -4.58
N SER A 146 4.53 1.53 -5.74
CA SER A 146 3.97 1.09 -7.02
C SER A 146 4.89 0.20 -7.85
N GLY A 147 6.08 -0.11 -7.36
CA GLY A 147 7.07 -0.91 -8.07
C GLY A 147 7.54 -0.31 -9.40
N GLU A 148 8.33 -1.06 -10.14
CA GLU A 148 8.90 -0.62 -11.43
C GLU A 148 8.08 -1.09 -12.64
N GLY A 149 7.32 -2.18 -12.51
CA GLY A 149 6.54 -2.76 -13.61
C GLY A 149 5.35 -1.93 -14.03
N ASN A 150 5.26 -1.56 -15.31
CA ASN A 150 4.22 -0.65 -15.83
C ASN A 150 2.78 -1.12 -15.56
N LYS A 151 2.51 -2.44 -15.65
CA LYS A 151 1.16 -2.99 -15.44
C LYS A 151 0.73 -2.89 -13.99
N VAL A 152 1.61 -3.29 -13.07
CA VAL A 152 1.38 -3.20 -11.61
C VAL A 152 1.28 -1.74 -11.18
N LYS A 153 2.21 -0.90 -11.64
CA LYS A 153 2.24 0.54 -11.33
C LYS A 153 0.93 1.23 -11.71
N ARG A 154 0.41 0.92 -12.89
CA ARG A 154 -0.89 1.47 -13.33
C ARG A 154 -2.02 1.02 -12.40
N LEU A 155 -2.12 -0.30 -12.14
CA LEU A 155 -3.18 -0.88 -11.31
C LEU A 155 -3.17 -0.35 -9.86
N VAL A 156 -1.99 -0.17 -9.29
CA VAL A 156 -1.81 0.32 -7.92
C VAL A 156 -2.06 1.83 -7.86
N ASN A 157 -1.50 2.61 -8.77
CA ASN A 157 -1.66 4.06 -8.77
C ASN A 157 -3.12 4.47 -9.00
N GLU A 158 -3.83 3.83 -9.93
CA GLU A 158 -5.27 4.08 -10.15
C GLU A 158 -6.06 3.82 -8.85
N HIS A 159 -5.72 2.77 -8.12
CA HIS A 159 -6.37 2.47 -6.85
C HIS A 159 -6.05 3.50 -5.75
N LEU A 160 -4.78 3.84 -5.56
CA LEU A 160 -4.37 4.83 -4.55
C LEU A 160 -4.98 6.21 -4.83
N ILE A 161 -4.99 6.64 -6.09
CA ILE A 161 -5.62 7.90 -6.50
C ILE A 161 -7.12 7.87 -6.23
N SER A 162 -7.80 6.74 -6.45
CA SER A 162 -9.22 6.60 -6.13
C SER A 162 -9.54 6.73 -4.64
N LEU A 163 -8.53 6.49 -3.78
CA LEU A 163 -8.61 6.68 -2.33
C LEU A 163 -8.12 8.06 -1.86
N GLY A 164 -7.79 8.96 -2.81
CA GLY A 164 -7.27 10.31 -2.51
C GLY A 164 -5.77 10.34 -2.17
N ILE A 165 -5.06 9.25 -2.39
CA ILE A 165 -3.62 9.16 -2.12
C ILE A 165 -2.86 9.42 -3.43
N ASN A 166 -1.97 10.42 -3.43
CA ASN A 166 -1.07 10.62 -4.55
C ASN A 166 0.30 9.99 -4.25
N PRO A 167 0.65 8.86 -4.87
CA PRO A 167 1.91 8.15 -4.58
C PRO A 167 3.17 8.95 -5.00
N LYS A 168 3.01 10.03 -5.74
CA LYS A 168 4.10 10.90 -6.23
C LYS A 168 4.36 12.10 -5.33
N ILE A 169 3.46 12.40 -4.38
CA ILE A 169 3.58 13.58 -3.50
C ILE A 169 4.09 13.11 -2.15
N PRO A 170 5.19 13.65 -1.65
CA PRO A 170 5.66 13.36 -0.29
C PRO A 170 4.63 13.80 0.75
N PRO A 171 4.53 13.12 1.90
CA PRO A 171 3.62 13.48 2.97
C PRO A 171 3.87 14.89 3.46
N THR A 172 2.85 15.76 3.42
CA THR A 172 2.93 17.14 3.88
C THR A 172 2.60 17.27 5.37
N GLU A 173 3.18 18.27 6.02
CA GLU A 173 2.91 18.51 7.46
C GLU A 173 1.48 19.00 7.67
N LEU A 174 0.81 18.48 8.70
CA LEU A 174 -0.61 18.73 9.03
C LEU A 174 -1.02 20.21 9.02
N PHE A 175 -0.17 21.11 9.50
CA PHE A 175 -0.46 22.54 9.61
C PHE A 175 0.16 23.39 8.50
N SER A 176 0.79 22.77 7.50
CA SER A 176 1.36 23.52 6.37
C SER A 176 0.27 24.06 5.44
N LYS A 177 0.58 25.14 4.74
CA LYS A 177 -0.31 25.68 3.69
C LYS A 177 -0.41 24.74 2.49
N GLU A 178 0.64 23.97 2.26
CA GLU A 178 0.73 22.95 1.21
C GLU A 178 -0.26 21.80 1.49
N PHE A 179 -0.38 21.37 2.74
CA PHE A 179 -1.35 20.34 3.13
C PHE A 179 -2.79 20.78 2.80
N GLN A 180 -3.16 22.01 3.13
CA GLN A 180 -4.50 22.53 2.82
C GLN A 180 -4.75 22.55 1.30
N LYS A 181 -3.77 22.99 0.51
CA LYS A 181 -3.87 23.00 -0.96
C LYS A 181 -4.02 21.60 -1.54
N GLU A 182 -3.30 20.61 -0.99
CA GLU A 182 -3.42 19.21 -1.43
C GLU A 182 -4.79 18.64 -1.05
N LEU A 183 -5.24 18.89 0.17
CA LEU A 183 -6.56 18.47 0.64
C LEU A 183 -7.69 19.03 -0.26
N ASP A 184 -7.55 20.27 -0.71
CA ASP A 184 -8.55 20.93 -1.57
C ASP A 184 -8.57 20.36 -3.00
N LYS A 185 -7.49 19.73 -3.45
CA LYS A 185 -7.45 19.02 -4.76
C LYS A 185 -8.27 17.74 -4.77
N ASN A 186 -8.51 17.14 -3.61
CA ASN A 186 -9.33 15.94 -3.49
C ASN A 186 -10.80 16.28 -3.74
N LYS A 187 -11.47 15.49 -4.58
CA LYS A 187 -12.85 15.76 -5.00
C LYS A 187 -13.92 15.18 -4.07
N THR A 188 -13.56 14.22 -3.22
CA THR A 188 -14.51 13.51 -2.36
C THR A 188 -14.22 13.73 -0.88
N SER A 189 -15.27 13.86 -0.07
CA SER A 189 -15.16 13.97 1.39
C SER A 189 -14.44 12.77 2.01
N LYS A 190 -14.66 11.59 1.47
CA LYS A 190 -13.94 10.37 1.87
C LYS A 190 -12.43 10.48 1.69
N ALA A 191 -11.98 10.97 0.53
CA ALA A 191 -10.56 11.14 0.25
C ALA A 191 -9.94 12.20 1.16
N LYS A 192 -10.64 13.33 1.36
CA LYS A 192 -10.20 14.41 2.26
C LYS A 192 -10.11 13.94 3.71
N ALA A 193 -11.14 13.24 4.22
CA ALA A 193 -11.15 12.72 5.57
C ALA A 193 -10.02 11.70 5.78
N SER A 194 -9.85 10.75 4.88
CA SER A 194 -8.76 9.78 4.97
C SER A 194 -7.38 10.44 4.99
N GLU A 195 -7.16 11.49 4.19
CA GLU A 195 -5.89 12.21 4.17
C GLU A 195 -5.68 13.03 5.45
N MET A 196 -6.73 13.68 5.94
CA MET A 196 -6.71 14.41 7.20
C MET A 196 -6.40 13.49 8.39
N GLU A 197 -7.10 12.37 8.50
CA GLU A 197 -6.87 11.35 9.53
C GLU A 197 -5.40 10.92 9.60
N HIS A 198 -4.82 10.56 8.44
CA HIS A 198 -3.43 10.10 8.41
C HIS A 198 -2.42 11.18 8.77
N ALA A 199 -2.64 12.42 8.32
CA ALA A 199 -1.80 13.54 8.69
C ALA A 199 -1.87 13.82 10.21
N MET A 200 -3.07 13.70 10.81
CA MET A 200 -3.26 13.85 12.25
C MET A 200 -2.59 12.75 13.04
N ARG A 201 -2.77 11.47 12.65
CA ARG A 201 -2.10 10.34 13.33
C ARG A 201 -0.58 10.47 13.29
N LYS A 202 -0.04 10.86 12.15
CA LYS A 202 1.38 11.12 11.99
C LYS A 202 1.84 12.24 12.93
N HIS A 203 1.13 13.36 12.96
CA HIS A 203 1.46 14.47 13.85
C HIS A 203 1.43 14.05 15.32
N ILE A 204 0.39 13.34 15.74
CA ILE A 204 0.24 12.80 17.10
C ILE A 204 1.45 11.91 17.43
N LYS A 205 1.80 10.96 16.55
CA LYS A 205 2.89 10.01 16.79
C LYS A 205 4.25 10.69 16.90
N VAL A 206 4.54 11.63 16.00
CA VAL A 206 5.83 12.34 15.98
C VAL A 206 6.03 13.18 17.25
N ASN A 207 4.96 13.78 17.77
CA ASN A 207 5.02 14.67 18.93
C ASN A 207 4.59 13.98 20.24
N MET A 208 4.34 12.66 20.22
CA MET A 208 3.88 11.91 21.39
C MET A 208 4.85 12.02 22.59
N GLN A 209 6.15 12.15 22.33
CA GLN A 209 7.17 12.26 23.39
C GLN A 209 7.21 13.64 24.03
N ASP A 210 6.76 14.68 23.34
CA ASP A 210 6.77 16.06 23.83
C ASP A 210 5.68 16.30 24.88
N ASP A 211 4.46 15.76 24.65
CA ASP A 211 3.36 15.77 25.61
C ASP A 211 2.49 14.50 25.48
N PRO A 212 2.90 13.38 26.12
CA PRO A 212 2.18 12.11 26.00
C PRO A 212 0.70 12.17 26.41
N VAL A 213 0.36 12.99 27.41
CA VAL A 213 -1.03 13.09 27.93
C VAL A 213 -1.90 13.81 26.90
N TYR A 214 -1.43 14.90 26.37
CA TYR A 214 -2.13 15.67 25.36
C TYR A 214 -2.34 14.87 24.08
N TYR A 215 -1.27 14.31 23.53
CA TYR A 215 -1.34 13.60 22.25
C TYR A 215 -2.10 12.27 22.36
N LYS A 216 -2.07 11.59 23.52
CA LYS A 216 -2.94 10.44 23.78
C LYS A 216 -4.43 10.84 23.73
N THR A 217 -4.78 11.98 24.37
CA THR A 217 -6.15 12.50 24.34
C THR A 217 -6.57 12.84 22.90
N MET A 218 -5.69 13.44 22.09
CA MET A 218 -5.99 13.74 20.68
C MET A 218 -6.18 12.47 19.85
N SER A 219 -5.39 11.42 20.09
CA SER A 219 -5.57 10.12 19.46
C SER A 219 -6.93 9.51 19.79
N GLU A 220 -7.32 9.50 21.05
CA GLU A 220 -8.61 8.99 21.50
C GLU A 220 -9.79 9.77 20.90
N LYS A 221 -9.68 11.09 20.79
CA LYS A 221 -10.70 11.91 20.11
C LYS A 221 -10.83 11.58 18.63
N LEU A 222 -9.71 11.41 17.92
CA LEU A 222 -9.69 11.02 16.51
C LEU A 222 -10.34 9.65 16.31
N ASP A 223 -9.98 8.66 17.12
CA ASP A 223 -10.56 7.32 17.08
C ASP A 223 -12.08 7.35 17.33
N ASN A 224 -12.54 8.19 18.27
CA ASN A 224 -13.95 8.35 18.55
C ASN A 224 -14.72 9.00 17.40
N ILE A 225 -14.16 10.03 16.74
CA ILE A 225 -14.76 10.64 15.55
C ILE A 225 -15.03 9.59 14.48
N ILE A 226 -14.02 8.80 14.16
CA ILE A 226 -14.11 7.76 13.13
C ILE A 226 -15.12 6.67 13.52
N LYS A 227 -15.09 6.24 14.79
CA LYS A 227 -15.97 5.19 15.31
C LYS A 227 -17.44 5.61 15.34
N ILE A 228 -17.74 6.84 15.79
CA ILE A 228 -19.12 7.32 15.97
C ILE A 228 -19.75 7.66 14.63
N HIS A 229 -19.00 8.30 13.74
CA HIS A 229 -19.51 8.79 12.45
C HIS A 229 -19.18 7.86 11.29
N TRP A 230 -18.97 6.60 11.61
CA TRP A 230 -18.64 5.56 10.63
C TRP A 230 -19.51 5.70 9.36
N ASN A 231 -18.87 5.79 8.19
CA ASN A 231 -19.47 5.92 6.85
C ASN A 231 -20.14 7.28 6.54
N ASP A 232 -20.17 8.24 7.47
CA ASP A 232 -20.58 9.64 7.21
C ASP A 232 -19.33 10.51 7.00
N TRP A 233 -18.78 10.43 5.80
CA TRP A 233 -17.52 11.07 5.42
C TRP A 233 -17.55 12.60 5.52
N ASP A 234 -18.72 13.23 5.31
CA ASP A 234 -18.88 14.68 5.45
C ASP A 234 -18.79 15.10 6.92
N THR A 235 -19.40 14.33 7.79
CA THR A 235 -19.32 14.56 9.24
C THR A 235 -17.93 14.25 9.78
N ILE A 236 -17.30 13.15 9.35
CA ILE A 236 -15.91 12.82 9.74
C ILE A 236 -14.99 13.96 9.35
N LEU A 237 -15.00 14.42 8.10
CA LEU A 237 -14.14 15.49 7.62
C LEU A 237 -14.36 16.80 8.42
N ARG A 238 -15.60 17.13 8.73
CA ARG A 238 -15.92 18.32 9.53
C ARG A 238 -15.38 18.23 10.96
N GLU A 239 -15.57 17.10 11.62
CA GLU A 239 -15.09 16.90 13.00
C GLU A 239 -13.56 16.77 13.06
N GLU A 240 -12.92 16.13 12.08
CA GLU A 240 -11.47 16.11 11.94
C GLU A 240 -10.90 17.53 11.71
N THR A 241 -11.59 18.37 10.93
CA THR A 241 -11.18 19.76 10.73
C THR A 241 -11.18 20.52 12.04
N LYS A 242 -12.23 20.37 12.87
CA LYS A 242 -12.29 20.98 14.21
C LYS A 242 -11.17 20.47 15.12
N LEU A 243 -10.92 19.15 15.12
CA LEU A 243 -9.86 18.55 15.92
C LEU A 243 -8.47 19.06 15.47
N ARG A 244 -8.25 19.25 14.16
CA ARG A 244 -7.04 19.86 13.62
C ARG A 244 -6.86 21.30 14.12
N GLU A 245 -7.92 22.09 14.16
CA GLU A 245 -7.90 23.46 14.69
C GLU A 245 -7.60 23.47 16.21
N GLU A 246 -8.15 22.52 16.95
CA GLU A 246 -7.84 22.33 18.37
C GLU A 246 -6.35 21.99 18.56
N MET A 247 -5.81 21.07 17.74
CA MET A 247 -4.39 20.72 17.77
C MET A 247 -3.48 21.90 17.37
N ALA A 248 -3.90 22.73 16.41
CA ALA A 248 -3.16 23.93 16.01
C ALA A 248 -3.14 25.01 17.10
N ALA A 249 -4.22 25.13 17.88
CA ALA A 249 -4.29 26.05 19.00
C ALA A 249 -3.41 25.63 20.20
N GLY A 250 -3.01 24.36 20.25
CA GLY A 250 -2.17 23.79 21.30
C GLY A 250 -2.90 23.67 22.65
N ARG A 251 -2.15 23.24 23.65
CA ARG A 251 -2.63 23.18 25.03
C ARG A 251 -2.73 24.60 25.60
N LYS A 252 -3.92 25.03 26.02
CA LYS A 252 -4.13 26.23 26.82
C LYS A 252 -3.73 26.00 28.25
#